data_2dba4cfe8881ada04231a1cf43a5c563
#
_entry.id   2dba4cfe8881ada04231a1cf43a5c563
#
_cell.length_a   1.000
_cell.length_b   1.000
_cell.length_c   1.000
_cell.angle_alpha   90.00
_cell.angle_beta   90.00
_cell.angle_gamma   90.00
#
_symmetry.space_group_name_H-M   'P 1'
#
loop_
_entity.id
_entity.type
_entity.pdbx_description
1 polymer ?
#
loop_
_entity_poly.entity_id
_entity_poly.type
_entity_poly.pdbx_seq_one_letter_code
_entity_poly.pdbx_strand_id
1 'polypeptide(L)'
;MPRLKAQAAIVEAPGAPFTIATVEIDPPGPGQVRVEIHACGVCHTDMVMRDGALPVPFPVIFGHEGAGIVEAVGPGVDGVRPGDHVLLSFHSCGHCPACDDHQPGYCREFFPRNFLGALAPAEGGVSRDGTAIGSNIFGQSAFATHALAHADNVVPIDPELPLALLSPLGCGIQTGAGTVMETLRLRPGQTIAVLGAGAVGLAAVMAARILGAGSIAVLDRHAARLDLAREIGATETATSLDGLAGPYDFVVDTTGVPKVVEQAIALLAARGTMALVGAYPPTPMALDLSAIMSLGRRIVGVVEGGIEPRRFIPRLIEYYRAGELPLDKLVRTYPFSAIEEAFEASKNGSVVKPVLVMPSAMRGQQI
;
A
#
# COMPACT_ATOMS: atom_id res chain seq x y z
N MET A 1 -26.65 12.66 11.94
CA MET A 1 -26.83 11.18 11.91
C MET A 1 -26.46 10.60 13.28
N PRO A 2 -27.03 9.45 13.71
CA PRO A 2 -26.62 8.77 14.94
C PRO A 2 -25.23 8.12 14.74
N ARG A 3 -24.55 7.80 15.86
CA ARG A 3 -23.38 6.92 15.89
C ARG A 3 -23.75 5.55 15.31
N LEU A 4 -22.81 4.93 14.60
CA LEU A 4 -22.97 3.61 14.01
C LEU A 4 -22.20 2.58 14.84
N LYS A 5 -22.82 1.44 15.15
CA LYS A 5 -22.10 0.29 15.71
C LYS A 5 -21.48 -0.54 14.61
N ALA A 6 -20.16 -0.77 14.70
CA ALA A 6 -19.37 -1.53 13.74
C ALA A 6 -18.53 -2.59 14.46
N GLN A 7 -18.06 -3.61 13.72
CA GLN A 7 -17.05 -4.54 14.20
C GLN A 7 -15.68 -4.06 13.73
N ALA A 8 -14.68 -4.06 14.60
CA ALA A 8 -13.32 -3.66 14.28
C ALA A 8 -12.30 -4.60 14.91
N ALA A 9 -11.18 -4.84 14.24
CA ALA A 9 -10.03 -5.55 14.76
C ALA A 9 -9.09 -4.57 15.46
N ILE A 10 -9.04 -4.64 16.78
CA ILE A 10 -8.31 -3.72 17.65
C ILE A 10 -7.04 -4.39 18.13
N VAL A 11 -5.94 -3.64 18.13
CA VAL A 11 -4.69 -3.99 18.80
C VAL A 11 -4.55 -3.15 20.05
N GLU A 12 -4.47 -3.80 21.23
CA GLU A 12 -4.49 -3.12 22.55
C GLU A 12 -3.14 -2.50 22.93
N ALA A 13 -2.05 -3.12 22.50
CA ALA A 13 -0.68 -2.70 22.81
C ALA A 13 0.29 -3.20 21.73
N PRO A 14 1.51 -2.67 21.64
CA PRO A 14 2.52 -3.15 20.70
C PRO A 14 2.72 -4.66 20.79
N GLY A 15 2.67 -5.36 19.65
CA GLY A 15 2.84 -6.81 19.54
C GLY A 15 1.64 -7.64 20.03
N ALA A 16 0.56 -7.02 20.53
CA ALA A 16 -0.63 -7.74 20.93
C ALA A 16 -1.40 -8.33 19.72
N PRO A 17 -2.15 -9.42 19.91
CA PRO A 17 -3.01 -9.97 18.86
C PRO A 17 -4.19 -9.02 18.57
N PHE A 18 -4.80 -9.21 17.40
CA PHE A 18 -6.06 -8.54 17.05
C PHE A 18 -7.23 -9.10 17.88
N THR A 19 -8.04 -8.20 18.41
CA THR A 19 -9.31 -8.54 19.08
C THR A 19 -10.46 -7.92 18.30
N ILE A 20 -11.37 -8.75 17.78
CA ILE A 20 -12.57 -8.25 17.11
C ILE A 20 -13.60 -7.84 18.16
N ALA A 21 -13.96 -6.56 18.16
CA ALA A 21 -14.89 -5.98 19.11
C ALA A 21 -15.86 -5.00 18.44
N THR A 22 -16.99 -4.73 19.12
CA THR A 22 -17.92 -3.69 18.71
C THR A 22 -17.36 -2.32 19.08
N VAL A 23 -17.38 -1.40 18.12
CA VAL A 23 -17.03 0.00 18.28
C VAL A 23 -18.16 0.91 17.86
N GLU A 24 -18.16 2.15 18.30
CA GLU A 24 -19.06 3.20 17.85
C GLU A 24 -18.28 4.16 16.96
N ILE A 25 -18.81 4.40 15.77
CA ILE A 25 -18.25 5.33 14.76
C ILE A 25 -19.15 6.57 14.71
N ASP A 26 -18.55 7.73 14.87
CA ASP A 26 -19.26 9.02 14.76
C ASP A 26 -19.80 9.24 13.34
N PRO A 27 -20.80 10.10 13.14
CA PRO A 27 -21.16 10.61 11.83
C PRO A 27 -19.96 11.25 11.14
N PRO A 28 -19.85 11.18 9.79
CA PRO A 28 -18.76 11.84 9.09
C PRO A 28 -18.80 13.36 9.30
N GLY A 29 -17.68 13.92 9.73
CA GLY A 29 -17.44 15.34 9.89
C GLY A 29 -17.22 16.07 8.55
N PRO A 30 -16.89 17.39 8.59
CA PRO A 30 -16.59 18.14 7.38
C PRO A 30 -15.46 17.51 6.56
N GLY A 31 -15.66 17.33 5.25
CA GLY A 31 -14.70 16.71 4.35
C GLY A 31 -14.53 15.19 4.51
N GLN A 32 -15.29 14.56 5.41
CA GLN A 32 -15.21 13.11 5.64
C GLN A 32 -16.35 12.35 4.97
N VAL A 33 -16.07 11.07 4.71
CA VAL A 33 -17.05 10.08 4.28
C VAL A 33 -17.02 8.88 5.23
N ARG A 34 -18.17 8.23 5.43
CA ARG A 34 -18.24 6.92 6.06
C ARG A 34 -18.41 5.86 4.98
N VAL A 35 -17.52 4.88 4.99
CA VAL A 35 -17.47 3.79 4.01
C VAL A 35 -17.81 2.48 4.69
N GLU A 36 -18.79 1.74 4.18
CA GLU A 36 -18.98 0.33 4.50
C GLU A 36 -17.87 -0.45 3.82
N ILE A 37 -16.96 -1.01 4.61
CA ILE A 37 -15.79 -1.74 4.10
C ILE A 37 -16.22 -3.15 3.69
N HIS A 38 -15.91 -3.53 2.46
CA HIS A 38 -16.14 -4.86 1.91
C HIS A 38 -14.86 -5.71 1.92
N ALA A 39 -13.72 -5.07 1.70
CA ALA A 39 -12.42 -5.73 1.73
C ALA A 39 -11.32 -4.79 2.20
N CYS A 40 -10.25 -5.36 2.77
CA CYS A 40 -9.04 -4.62 3.12
C CYS A 40 -7.80 -5.52 2.96
N GLY A 41 -6.82 -5.07 2.19
CA GLY A 41 -5.54 -5.76 2.04
C GLY A 41 -4.71 -5.69 3.33
N VAL A 42 -3.93 -6.74 3.58
CA VAL A 42 -2.92 -6.80 4.65
C VAL A 42 -1.57 -6.38 4.07
N CYS A 43 -0.95 -5.38 4.68
CA CYS A 43 0.33 -4.84 4.26
C CYS A 43 1.42 -5.04 5.32
N HIS A 44 2.68 -5.06 4.90
CA HIS A 44 3.82 -5.13 5.81
C HIS A 44 3.86 -3.93 6.78
N THR A 45 3.42 -2.77 6.34
CA THR A 45 3.33 -1.56 7.17
C THR A 45 2.39 -1.76 8.37
N ASP A 46 1.28 -2.49 8.23
CA ASP A 46 0.40 -2.84 9.36
C ASP A 46 1.14 -3.70 10.40
N MET A 47 2.03 -4.61 9.96
CA MET A 47 2.85 -5.43 10.86
C MET A 47 3.87 -4.56 11.61
N VAL A 48 4.56 -3.70 10.90
CA VAL A 48 5.56 -2.77 11.47
C VAL A 48 4.92 -1.86 12.52
N MET A 49 3.72 -1.35 12.25
CA MET A 49 2.95 -0.53 13.20
C MET A 49 2.48 -1.36 14.39
N ARG A 50 1.90 -2.55 14.15
CA ARG A 50 1.46 -3.47 15.21
C ARG A 50 2.57 -3.84 16.15
N ASP A 51 3.77 -4.11 15.63
CA ASP A 51 4.94 -4.48 16.43
C ASP A 51 5.57 -3.29 17.18
N GLY A 52 5.02 -2.07 17.03
CA GLY A 52 5.43 -0.88 17.76
C GLY A 52 6.69 -0.20 17.21
N ALA A 53 7.13 -0.52 15.99
CA ALA A 53 8.28 0.14 15.37
C ALA A 53 7.97 1.57 14.88
N LEU A 54 6.70 1.94 14.81
CA LEU A 54 6.25 3.31 14.54
C LEU A 54 5.39 3.81 15.71
N PRO A 55 5.43 5.11 16.05
CA PRO A 55 4.75 5.68 17.20
C PRO A 55 3.25 5.91 16.93
N VAL A 56 2.48 4.82 16.82
CA VAL A 56 1.03 4.88 16.72
C VAL A 56 0.39 4.83 18.11
N PRO A 57 -0.74 5.52 18.36
CA PRO A 57 -1.45 5.47 19.63
C PRO A 57 -2.21 4.16 19.79
N PHE A 58 -2.00 3.44 20.89
CA PHE A 58 -2.76 2.25 21.25
C PHE A 58 -3.79 2.56 22.35
N PRO A 59 -4.96 1.87 22.40
CA PRO A 59 -5.43 0.87 21.44
C PRO A 59 -5.76 1.47 20.07
N VAL A 60 -5.59 0.67 18.98
CA VAL A 60 -5.71 1.18 17.61
C VAL A 60 -6.35 0.18 16.64
N ILE A 61 -7.04 0.70 15.64
CA ILE A 61 -7.52 -0.05 14.47
C ILE A 61 -6.58 0.26 13.30
N PHE A 62 -5.99 -0.77 12.69
CA PHE A 62 -5.14 -0.65 11.50
C PHE A 62 -5.93 -0.85 10.20
N GLY A 63 -5.22 -1.17 9.12
CA GLY A 63 -5.77 -1.41 7.78
C GLY A 63 -5.79 -0.14 6.93
N HIS A 64 -5.05 -0.18 5.83
CA HIS A 64 -4.87 0.99 4.95
C HIS A 64 -4.98 0.64 3.45
N GLU A 65 -5.54 -0.50 3.12
CA GLU A 65 -5.88 -0.91 1.76
C GLU A 65 -7.40 -1.22 1.69
N GLY A 66 -8.23 -0.31 2.20
CA GLY A 66 -9.67 -0.46 2.27
C GLY A 66 -10.34 -0.32 0.90
N ALA A 67 -11.39 -1.12 0.68
CA ALA A 67 -12.31 -1.00 -0.45
C ALA A 67 -13.75 -1.23 0.04
N GLY A 68 -14.70 -0.45 -0.46
CA GLY A 68 -16.08 -0.56 0.03
C GLY A 68 -17.05 0.34 -0.71
N ILE A 69 -18.17 0.62 -0.06
CA ILE A 69 -19.26 1.45 -0.59
C ILE A 69 -19.48 2.64 0.35
N VAL A 70 -19.55 3.82 -0.21
CA VAL A 70 -19.85 5.04 0.56
C VAL A 70 -21.24 4.93 1.14
N GLU A 71 -21.37 4.98 2.48
CA GLU A 71 -22.66 4.94 3.17
C GLU A 71 -23.19 6.36 3.45
N ALA A 72 -22.28 7.27 3.84
CA ALA A 72 -22.64 8.63 4.18
C ALA A 72 -21.49 9.60 3.87
N VAL A 73 -21.85 10.86 3.61
CA VAL A 73 -20.92 11.96 3.39
C VAL A 73 -21.14 13.08 4.40
N GLY A 74 -20.06 13.69 4.84
CA GLY A 74 -20.08 14.86 5.72
C GLY A 74 -20.27 16.18 4.95
N PRO A 75 -20.40 17.30 5.68
CA PRO A 75 -20.49 18.62 5.06
C PRO A 75 -19.27 18.94 4.18
N GLY A 76 -19.49 19.60 3.04
CA GLY A 76 -18.42 20.05 2.14
C GLY A 76 -17.75 18.97 1.32
N VAL A 77 -18.27 17.73 1.31
CA VAL A 77 -17.77 16.66 0.44
C VAL A 77 -18.33 16.81 -0.95
N ASP A 78 -17.43 16.90 -1.93
CA ASP A 78 -17.76 16.94 -3.36
C ASP A 78 -17.11 15.75 -4.09
N GLY A 79 -17.72 15.32 -5.21
CA GLY A 79 -17.18 14.29 -6.10
C GLY A 79 -17.31 12.85 -5.61
N VAL A 80 -17.94 12.63 -4.44
CA VAL A 80 -18.26 11.31 -3.87
C VAL A 80 -19.65 11.37 -3.23
N ARG A 81 -20.47 10.34 -3.40
CA ARG A 81 -21.84 10.26 -2.87
C ARG A 81 -22.15 8.87 -2.30
N PRO A 82 -23.17 8.76 -1.43
CA PRO A 82 -23.66 7.47 -0.97
C PRO A 82 -24.01 6.53 -2.13
N GLY A 83 -23.57 5.28 -2.04
CA GLY A 83 -23.69 4.25 -3.07
C GLY A 83 -22.49 4.13 -4.01
N ASP A 84 -21.55 5.07 -4.01
CA ASP A 84 -20.34 4.96 -4.82
C ASP A 84 -19.43 3.84 -4.29
N HIS A 85 -18.96 2.97 -5.18
CA HIS A 85 -17.91 2.01 -4.90
C HIS A 85 -16.56 2.72 -4.91
N VAL A 86 -15.74 2.45 -3.90
CA VAL A 86 -14.51 3.22 -3.68
C VAL A 86 -13.33 2.34 -3.23
N LEU A 87 -12.13 2.77 -3.60
CA LEU A 87 -10.87 2.36 -2.99
C LEU A 87 -10.36 3.47 -2.09
N LEU A 88 -9.76 3.11 -0.97
CA LEU A 88 -9.15 4.04 -0.03
C LEU A 88 -7.64 4.00 -0.17
N SER A 89 -7.01 5.17 -0.07
CA SER A 89 -5.56 5.30 -0.12
C SER A 89 -5.07 6.20 1.03
N PHE A 90 -3.85 6.69 0.95
CA PHE A 90 -3.26 7.55 1.98
C PHE A 90 -3.82 8.98 1.96
N HIS A 91 -3.71 9.68 3.08
CA HIS A 91 -4.19 11.03 3.27
C HIS A 91 -3.07 12.07 3.16
N SER A 92 -3.36 13.21 2.54
CA SER A 92 -2.46 14.36 2.44
C SER A 92 -3.17 15.68 2.79
N CYS A 93 -2.43 16.77 2.97
CA CYS A 93 -3.05 18.06 3.30
C CYS A 93 -3.71 18.76 2.09
N GLY A 94 -3.34 18.38 0.87
CA GLY A 94 -3.89 18.91 -0.37
C GLY A 94 -3.41 20.31 -0.79
N HIS A 95 -2.59 21.00 0.03
CA HIS A 95 -2.23 22.42 -0.21
C HIS A 95 -0.79 22.78 0.10
N CYS A 96 0.10 21.82 0.33
CA CYS A 96 1.53 22.10 0.48
C CYS A 96 2.26 21.95 -0.88
N PRO A 97 3.50 22.46 -1.02
CA PRO A 97 4.21 22.40 -2.30
C PRO A 97 4.28 21.00 -2.93
N ALA A 98 4.44 19.94 -2.11
CA ALA A 98 4.44 18.58 -2.62
C ALA A 98 3.06 18.15 -3.14
N CYS A 99 1.98 18.55 -2.48
CA CYS A 99 0.62 18.28 -2.95
C CYS A 99 0.30 19.07 -4.22
N ASP A 100 0.70 20.34 -4.27
CA ASP A 100 0.53 21.21 -5.46
C ASP A 100 1.32 20.67 -6.68
N ASP A 101 2.45 19.99 -6.43
CA ASP A 101 3.28 19.32 -7.45
C ASP A 101 2.80 17.88 -7.76
N HIS A 102 1.61 17.50 -7.34
CA HIS A 102 1.01 16.16 -7.52
C HIS A 102 1.83 15.01 -6.92
N GLN A 103 2.60 15.29 -5.85
CA GLN A 103 3.40 14.31 -5.13
C GLN A 103 2.98 14.22 -3.65
N PRO A 104 1.71 13.91 -3.34
CA PRO A 104 1.16 13.92 -1.98
C PRO A 104 1.83 12.91 -1.04
N GLY A 105 2.53 11.88 -1.53
CA GLY A 105 3.36 10.98 -0.74
C GLY A 105 4.50 11.70 0.03
N TYR A 106 4.89 12.91 -0.42
CA TYR A 106 5.89 13.76 0.24
C TYR A 106 5.25 14.97 0.93
N CYS A 107 3.95 14.91 1.22
CA CYS A 107 3.23 15.94 1.97
C CYS A 107 3.95 16.22 3.30
N ARG A 108 4.12 17.52 3.64
CA ARG A 108 4.73 17.92 4.92
C ARG A 108 4.00 17.37 6.14
N GLU A 109 2.71 17.05 5.99
CA GLU A 109 1.86 16.48 7.02
C GLU A 109 1.61 14.97 6.81
N PHE A 110 2.38 14.31 5.94
CA PHE A 110 2.18 12.90 5.62
C PHE A 110 2.22 12.02 6.86
N PHE A 111 3.25 12.18 7.70
CA PHE A 111 3.42 11.35 8.89
C PHE A 111 2.28 11.52 9.91
N PRO A 112 1.93 12.74 10.37
CA PRO A 112 0.84 12.91 11.32
C PRO A 112 -0.52 12.45 10.77
N ARG A 113 -0.81 12.63 9.49
CA ARG A 113 -2.08 12.26 8.88
C ARG A 113 -2.25 10.75 8.67
N ASN A 114 -1.16 10.01 8.55
CA ASN A 114 -1.21 8.59 8.20
C ASN A 114 -0.83 7.64 9.34
N PHE A 115 -0.05 8.10 10.33
CA PHE A 115 0.49 7.21 11.37
C PHE A 115 0.06 7.58 12.80
N LEU A 116 -0.28 8.82 13.09
CA LEU A 116 -0.60 9.20 14.47
C LEU A 116 -2.02 8.83 14.88
N GLY A 117 -2.88 8.33 13.99
CA GLY A 117 -4.18 7.78 14.31
C GLY A 117 -5.14 8.73 15.05
N ALA A 118 -4.77 10.00 15.14
CA ALA A 118 -5.54 11.04 15.80
C ALA A 118 -6.27 11.87 14.77
N LEU A 119 -7.58 11.93 14.90
CA LEU A 119 -8.38 12.97 14.28
C LEU A 119 -8.34 14.23 15.16
N ALA A 120 -8.41 15.39 14.52
CA ALA A 120 -8.75 16.59 15.31
C ALA A 120 -10.08 16.34 16.05
N PRO A 121 -10.23 16.78 17.30
CA PRO A 121 -11.43 16.50 18.11
C PRO A 121 -12.76 16.89 17.45
N ALA A 122 -12.72 17.79 16.45
CA ALA A 122 -13.89 18.26 15.70
C ALA A 122 -14.25 17.37 14.48
N GLU A 123 -13.45 16.36 14.15
CA GLU A 123 -13.58 15.60 12.89
C GLU A 123 -14.30 14.26 13.02
N GLY A 124 -14.86 13.97 14.20
CA GLY A 124 -15.47 12.67 14.49
C GLY A 124 -14.43 11.57 14.70
N GLY A 125 -14.81 10.46 15.30
CA GLY A 125 -13.88 9.42 15.68
C GLY A 125 -14.52 8.06 15.90
N VAL A 126 -13.71 7.14 16.42
CA VAL A 126 -14.12 5.79 16.82
C VAL A 126 -13.93 5.66 18.32
N SER A 127 -14.92 5.06 18.99
CA SER A 127 -14.87 4.81 20.44
C SER A 127 -15.33 3.39 20.77
N ARG A 128 -14.87 2.88 21.91
CA ARG A 128 -15.34 1.64 22.53
C ARG A 128 -15.71 1.95 23.99
N ASP A 129 -16.94 1.64 24.36
CA ASP A 129 -17.45 1.90 25.72
C ASP A 129 -17.23 3.35 26.20
N GLY A 130 -17.42 4.31 25.27
CA GLY A 130 -17.24 5.74 25.52
C GLY A 130 -15.79 6.22 25.52
N THR A 131 -14.80 5.33 25.36
CA THR A 131 -13.38 5.68 25.30
C THR A 131 -12.91 5.74 23.84
N ALA A 132 -12.25 6.83 23.45
CA ALA A 132 -11.69 6.97 22.10
C ALA A 132 -10.64 5.91 21.81
N ILE A 133 -10.65 5.36 20.59
CA ILE A 133 -9.67 4.41 20.07
C ILE A 133 -8.89 5.06 18.94
N GLY A 134 -7.59 4.78 18.85
CA GLY A 134 -6.77 5.14 17.72
C GLY A 134 -7.38 4.64 16.41
N SER A 135 -7.70 5.54 15.52
CA SER A 135 -8.28 5.28 14.20
C SER A 135 -7.69 6.28 13.20
N ASN A 136 -8.10 6.24 11.94
CA ASN A 136 -7.55 7.13 10.92
C ASN A 136 -6.10 6.82 10.49
N ILE A 137 -5.65 5.57 10.70
CA ILE A 137 -4.39 5.10 10.11
C ILE A 137 -4.53 5.16 8.58
N PHE A 138 -3.61 5.87 7.91
CA PHE A 138 -3.70 6.22 6.49
C PHE A 138 -5.03 6.89 6.11
N GLY A 139 -5.61 7.67 7.02
CA GLY A 139 -6.88 8.35 6.82
C GLY A 139 -8.08 7.40 6.69
N GLN A 140 -8.01 6.16 7.20
CA GLN A 140 -9.08 5.18 7.00
C GLN A 140 -9.26 4.14 8.13
N SER A 141 -8.21 3.45 8.61
CA SER A 141 -8.31 2.34 9.60
C SER A 141 -9.32 1.26 9.20
N ALA A 142 -9.11 0.63 8.04
CA ALA A 142 -10.10 -0.20 7.36
C ALA A 142 -10.16 -1.68 7.84
N PHE A 143 -9.44 -2.09 8.92
CA PHE A 143 -9.70 -3.39 9.55
C PHE A 143 -10.94 -3.31 10.44
N ALA A 144 -12.03 -2.89 9.83
CA ALA A 144 -13.36 -2.74 10.43
C ALA A 144 -14.45 -2.91 9.37
N THR A 145 -15.68 -3.16 9.80
CA THR A 145 -16.82 -3.22 8.86
C THR A 145 -17.18 -1.86 8.29
N HIS A 146 -16.79 -0.78 8.96
CA HIS A 146 -16.96 0.60 8.49
C HIS A 146 -15.74 1.43 8.89
N ALA A 147 -15.41 2.43 8.07
CA ALA A 147 -14.34 3.37 8.32
C ALA A 147 -14.81 4.81 8.05
N LEU A 148 -14.22 5.76 8.80
CA LEU A 148 -14.24 7.17 8.42
C LEU A 148 -13.00 7.44 7.56
N ALA A 149 -13.19 8.07 6.42
CA ALA A 149 -12.11 8.47 5.52
C ALA A 149 -12.30 9.94 5.10
N HIS A 150 -11.21 10.60 4.73
CA HIS A 150 -11.30 11.92 4.10
C HIS A 150 -11.68 11.77 2.62
N ALA A 151 -12.55 12.63 2.12
CA ALA A 151 -12.96 12.57 0.71
C ALA A 151 -11.76 12.58 -0.25
N ASP A 152 -10.66 13.26 0.11
CA ASP A 152 -9.46 13.38 -0.72
C ASP A 152 -8.67 12.07 -0.90
N ASN A 153 -8.77 11.14 0.05
CA ASN A 153 -8.11 9.83 -0.06
C ASN A 153 -9.04 8.70 -0.55
N VAL A 154 -10.22 9.07 -1.04
CA VAL A 154 -11.21 8.17 -1.61
C VAL A 154 -11.18 8.24 -3.14
N VAL A 155 -11.10 7.08 -3.79
CA VAL A 155 -11.08 6.96 -5.25
C VAL A 155 -12.32 6.20 -5.71
N PRO A 156 -13.32 6.88 -6.31
CA PRO A 156 -14.48 6.21 -6.88
C PRO A 156 -14.08 5.28 -8.04
N ILE A 157 -14.72 4.11 -8.08
CA ILE A 157 -14.51 3.11 -9.13
C ILE A 157 -15.85 2.60 -9.68
N ASP A 158 -15.79 1.92 -10.83
CA ASP A 158 -16.93 1.26 -11.41
C ASP A 158 -17.49 0.19 -10.45
N PRO A 159 -18.81 0.19 -10.17
CA PRO A 159 -19.43 -0.75 -9.22
C PRO A 159 -19.37 -2.22 -9.64
N GLU A 160 -19.12 -2.53 -10.91
CA GLU A 160 -18.94 -3.90 -11.39
C GLU A 160 -17.55 -4.48 -11.07
N LEU A 161 -16.61 -3.66 -10.63
CA LEU A 161 -15.26 -4.10 -10.34
C LEU A 161 -15.16 -4.84 -8.99
N PRO A 162 -14.32 -5.88 -8.91
CA PRO A 162 -14.20 -6.73 -7.71
C PRO A 162 -13.40 -6.03 -6.61
N LEU A 163 -14.09 -5.45 -5.62
CA LEU A 163 -13.51 -4.68 -4.51
C LEU A 163 -12.35 -5.43 -3.81
N ALA A 164 -12.50 -6.74 -3.58
CA ALA A 164 -11.49 -7.53 -2.90
C ALA A 164 -10.17 -7.66 -3.69
N LEU A 165 -10.24 -7.78 -5.01
CA LEU A 165 -9.04 -7.84 -5.85
C LEU A 165 -8.38 -6.47 -5.99
N LEU A 166 -9.17 -5.39 -5.97
CA LEU A 166 -8.66 -4.05 -6.23
C LEU A 166 -8.24 -3.30 -4.96
N SER A 167 -8.63 -3.77 -3.77
CA SER A 167 -8.27 -3.11 -2.51
C SER A 167 -6.76 -2.83 -2.36
N PRO A 168 -5.82 -3.71 -2.80
CA PRO A 168 -4.39 -3.44 -2.71
C PRO A 168 -3.88 -2.32 -3.61
N LEU A 169 -4.70 -1.82 -4.57
CA LEU A 169 -4.35 -0.66 -5.38
C LEU A 169 -4.17 0.60 -4.51
N GLY A 170 -4.80 0.65 -3.33
CA GLY A 170 -4.72 1.78 -2.43
C GLY A 170 -3.36 2.01 -1.78
N CYS A 171 -2.44 1.01 -1.81
CA CYS A 171 -1.11 1.10 -1.21
C CYS A 171 -0.07 0.31 -2.02
N GLY A 172 0.08 -1.00 -1.75
CA GLY A 172 1.23 -1.76 -2.24
C GLY A 172 1.35 -1.82 -3.76
N ILE A 173 0.23 -1.95 -4.47
CA ILE A 173 0.25 -2.05 -5.94
C ILE A 173 0.57 -0.69 -6.58
N GLN A 174 -0.08 0.40 -6.14
CA GLN A 174 0.25 1.74 -6.63
C GLN A 174 1.71 2.12 -6.34
N THR A 175 2.22 1.72 -5.16
CA THR A 175 3.60 2.01 -4.75
C THR A 175 4.61 1.37 -5.72
N GLY A 176 4.47 0.08 -6.01
CA GLY A 176 5.37 -0.62 -6.92
C GLY A 176 5.25 -0.11 -8.36
N ALA A 177 4.03 -0.03 -8.86
CA ALA A 177 3.77 0.44 -10.22
C ALA A 177 4.18 1.92 -10.41
N GLY A 178 3.82 2.80 -9.47
CA GLY A 178 4.17 4.22 -9.50
C GLY A 178 5.69 4.45 -9.44
N THR A 179 6.40 3.65 -8.65
CA THR A 179 7.88 3.71 -8.62
C THR A 179 8.45 3.55 -10.03
N VAL A 180 7.98 2.59 -10.80
CA VAL A 180 8.50 2.30 -12.15
C VAL A 180 7.98 3.30 -13.17
N MET A 181 6.67 3.61 -13.14
CA MET A 181 5.99 4.42 -14.15
C MET A 181 6.24 5.92 -13.98
N GLU A 182 6.17 6.44 -12.73
CA GLU A 182 6.17 7.88 -12.46
C GLU A 182 7.50 8.37 -11.90
N THR A 183 8.10 7.65 -10.95
CA THR A 183 9.38 8.06 -10.33
C THR A 183 10.56 7.75 -11.23
N LEU A 184 10.72 6.50 -11.66
CA LEU A 184 11.84 6.07 -12.51
C LEU A 184 11.59 6.39 -13.99
N ARG A 185 10.32 6.46 -14.42
CA ARG A 185 9.90 6.72 -15.80
C ARG A 185 10.61 5.81 -16.79
N LEU A 186 10.58 4.50 -16.46
CA LEU A 186 11.18 3.47 -17.28
C LEU A 186 10.68 3.56 -18.72
N ARG A 187 11.59 3.42 -19.68
CA ARG A 187 11.30 3.46 -21.11
C ARG A 187 11.49 2.08 -21.73
N PRO A 188 10.81 1.78 -22.85
CA PRO A 188 11.00 0.53 -23.58
C PRO A 188 12.49 0.23 -23.83
N GLY A 189 12.88 -1.02 -23.61
CA GLY A 189 14.24 -1.50 -23.79
C GLY A 189 15.19 -1.27 -22.61
N GLN A 190 14.87 -0.42 -21.65
CA GLN A 190 15.69 -0.25 -20.43
C GLN A 190 15.59 -1.47 -19.51
N THR A 191 16.58 -1.64 -18.65
CA THR A 191 16.73 -2.80 -17.77
C THR A 191 16.46 -2.43 -16.31
N ILE A 192 15.83 -3.35 -15.58
CA ILE A 192 15.48 -3.13 -14.17
C ILE A 192 15.73 -4.38 -13.33
N ALA A 193 16.26 -4.18 -12.12
CA ALA A 193 16.30 -5.21 -11.09
C ALA A 193 15.37 -4.83 -9.94
N VAL A 194 14.53 -5.76 -9.50
CA VAL A 194 13.59 -5.61 -8.38
C VAL A 194 14.04 -6.51 -7.25
N LEU A 195 14.37 -5.92 -6.12
CA LEU A 195 14.82 -6.60 -4.91
C LEU A 195 13.64 -6.77 -3.96
N GLY A 196 13.18 -8.02 -3.81
CA GLY A 196 11.99 -8.41 -3.09
C GLY A 196 10.79 -8.65 -4.02
N ALA A 197 10.25 -9.88 -4.00
CA ALA A 197 9.05 -10.28 -4.75
C ALA A 197 7.81 -10.32 -3.83
N GLY A 198 7.65 -9.29 -3.00
CA GLY A 198 6.40 -8.99 -2.29
C GLY A 198 5.41 -8.27 -3.21
N ALA A 199 4.26 -7.84 -2.67
CA ALA A 199 3.23 -7.15 -3.46
C ALA A 199 3.76 -5.91 -4.19
N VAL A 200 4.57 -5.09 -3.52
CA VAL A 200 5.21 -3.89 -4.10
C VAL A 200 6.18 -4.28 -5.22
N GLY A 201 7.05 -5.27 -4.98
CA GLY A 201 8.03 -5.70 -5.99
C GLY A 201 7.37 -6.33 -7.20
N LEU A 202 6.38 -7.20 -7.01
CA LEU A 202 5.63 -7.81 -8.12
C LEU A 202 4.81 -6.78 -8.90
N ALA A 203 4.29 -5.74 -8.25
CA ALA A 203 3.67 -4.61 -8.94
C ALA A 203 4.69 -3.84 -9.80
N ALA A 204 5.92 -3.65 -9.30
CA ALA A 204 7.00 -3.07 -10.10
C ALA A 204 7.38 -3.93 -11.31
N VAL A 205 7.38 -5.27 -11.17
CA VAL A 205 7.60 -6.22 -12.28
C VAL A 205 6.51 -6.08 -13.36
N MET A 206 5.24 -6.08 -12.95
CA MET A 206 4.11 -5.91 -13.87
C MET A 206 4.20 -4.56 -14.60
N ALA A 207 4.50 -3.48 -13.89
CA ALA A 207 4.67 -2.15 -14.46
C ALA A 207 5.84 -2.09 -15.46
N ALA A 208 6.98 -2.70 -15.14
CA ALA A 208 8.12 -2.78 -16.04
C ALA A 208 7.79 -3.56 -17.33
N ARG A 209 7.04 -4.66 -17.22
CA ARG A 209 6.54 -5.41 -18.38
C ARG A 209 5.60 -4.56 -19.25
N ILE A 210 4.64 -3.88 -18.63
CA ILE A 210 3.69 -2.99 -19.34
C ILE A 210 4.43 -1.91 -20.13
N LEU A 211 5.51 -1.35 -19.55
CA LEU A 211 6.32 -0.32 -20.20
C LEU A 211 7.35 -0.87 -21.20
N GLY A 212 7.41 -2.19 -21.42
CA GLY A 212 8.32 -2.79 -22.40
C GLY A 212 9.79 -2.79 -21.97
N ALA A 213 10.08 -3.04 -20.70
CA ALA A 213 11.46 -3.22 -20.23
C ALA A 213 12.19 -4.28 -21.04
N GLY A 214 13.47 -4.04 -21.35
CA GLY A 214 14.32 -4.97 -22.09
C GLY A 214 14.76 -6.18 -21.26
N SER A 215 14.92 -5.99 -19.95
CA SER A 215 15.16 -7.07 -18.99
C SER A 215 14.55 -6.68 -17.64
N ILE A 216 13.96 -7.67 -16.96
CA ILE A 216 13.35 -7.54 -15.63
C ILE A 216 13.94 -8.64 -14.76
N ALA A 217 14.91 -8.28 -13.92
CA ALA A 217 15.54 -9.18 -12.96
C ALA A 217 14.82 -9.08 -11.60
N VAL A 218 14.62 -10.20 -10.92
CA VAL A 218 13.96 -10.24 -9.61
C VAL A 218 14.77 -11.06 -8.62
N LEU A 219 15.01 -10.47 -7.45
CA LEU A 219 15.63 -11.13 -6.31
C LEU A 219 14.60 -11.41 -5.23
N ASP A 220 14.49 -12.65 -4.77
CA ASP A 220 13.77 -13.00 -3.53
C ASP A 220 14.33 -14.30 -2.95
N ARG A 221 14.24 -14.46 -1.64
CA ARG A 221 14.66 -15.70 -0.96
C ARG A 221 13.66 -16.86 -1.11
N HIS A 222 12.41 -16.56 -1.50
CA HIS A 222 11.33 -17.53 -1.65
C HIS A 222 11.17 -17.96 -3.11
N ALA A 223 11.51 -19.22 -3.43
CA ALA A 223 11.43 -19.76 -4.79
C ALA A 223 10.04 -19.61 -5.42
N ALA A 224 8.97 -19.89 -4.66
CA ALA A 224 7.59 -19.75 -5.13
C ALA A 224 7.24 -18.31 -5.58
N ARG A 225 7.80 -17.30 -4.95
CA ARG A 225 7.63 -15.90 -5.36
C ARG A 225 8.41 -15.58 -6.64
N LEU A 226 9.57 -16.22 -6.83
CA LEU A 226 10.33 -16.09 -8.07
C LEU A 226 9.63 -16.78 -9.24
N ASP A 227 8.96 -17.91 -9.01
CA ASP A 227 8.13 -18.56 -10.03
C ASP A 227 6.97 -17.66 -10.44
N LEU A 228 6.27 -17.06 -9.48
CA LEU A 228 5.24 -16.07 -9.76
C LEU A 228 5.80 -14.84 -10.50
N ALA A 229 6.98 -14.35 -10.11
CA ALA A 229 7.62 -13.24 -10.80
C ALA A 229 7.87 -13.54 -12.29
N ARG A 230 8.34 -14.77 -12.63
CA ARG A 230 8.49 -15.22 -14.04
C ARG A 230 7.15 -15.22 -14.77
N GLU A 231 6.11 -15.74 -14.13
CA GLU A 231 4.77 -15.83 -14.72
C GLU A 231 4.20 -14.45 -15.08
N ILE A 232 4.52 -13.41 -14.29
CA ILE A 232 4.00 -12.05 -14.50
C ILE A 232 4.96 -11.14 -15.26
N GLY A 233 6.15 -11.62 -15.68
CA GLY A 233 7.00 -10.89 -16.60
C GLY A 233 8.50 -10.76 -16.26
N ALA A 234 8.98 -11.34 -15.15
CA ALA A 234 10.42 -11.38 -14.90
C ALA A 234 11.16 -12.21 -15.95
N THR A 235 12.24 -11.68 -16.49
CA THR A 235 13.10 -12.36 -17.46
C THR A 235 14.28 -13.07 -16.82
N GLU A 236 14.64 -12.65 -15.60
CA GLU A 236 15.74 -13.20 -14.79
C GLU A 236 15.29 -13.27 -13.32
N THR A 237 15.70 -14.30 -12.60
CA THR A 237 15.41 -14.42 -11.18
C THR A 237 16.58 -15.01 -10.43
N ALA A 238 16.84 -14.54 -9.22
CA ALA A 238 17.91 -15.01 -8.36
C ALA A 238 17.48 -15.05 -6.89
N THR A 239 18.15 -15.92 -6.11
CA THR A 239 17.98 -15.98 -4.65
C THR A 239 19.05 -15.21 -3.88
N SER A 240 20.10 -14.75 -4.59
CA SER A 240 21.18 -13.90 -4.06
C SER A 240 21.59 -12.85 -5.10
N LEU A 241 22.21 -11.76 -4.65
CA LEU A 241 22.67 -10.68 -5.54
C LEU A 241 23.70 -11.15 -6.56
N ASP A 242 24.56 -12.10 -6.20
CA ASP A 242 25.57 -12.67 -7.10
C ASP A 242 24.97 -13.45 -8.26
N GLY A 243 23.70 -13.84 -8.16
CA GLY A 243 22.96 -14.50 -9.23
C GLY A 243 22.33 -13.53 -10.24
N LEU A 244 22.51 -12.21 -10.07
CA LEU A 244 22.00 -11.20 -10.99
C LEU A 244 23.09 -10.74 -11.94
N ALA A 245 22.78 -10.75 -13.26
CA ALA A 245 23.78 -10.47 -14.30
C ALA A 245 24.26 -9.02 -14.34
N GLY A 246 23.37 -8.04 -14.10
CA GLY A 246 23.69 -6.60 -14.18
C GLY A 246 24.64 -6.20 -15.33
N PRO A 247 24.97 -4.94 -15.48
CA PRO A 247 24.38 -3.79 -14.77
C PRO A 247 22.99 -3.41 -15.30
N TYR A 248 22.17 -2.79 -14.43
CA TYR A 248 20.80 -2.37 -14.75
C TYR A 248 20.67 -0.85 -14.76
N ASP A 249 19.80 -0.31 -15.61
CA ASP A 249 19.45 1.12 -15.63
C ASP A 249 18.75 1.52 -14.32
N PHE A 250 17.95 0.60 -13.78
CA PHE A 250 17.21 0.82 -12.54
C PHE A 250 17.35 -0.36 -11.57
N VAL A 251 17.37 -0.03 -10.29
CA VAL A 251 17.25 -1.00 -9.19
C VAL A 251 16.14 -0.50 -8.27
N VAL A 252 15.17 -1.33 -7.94
CA VAL A 252 14.10 -1.03 -6.99
C VAL A 252 14.27 -1.91 -5.76
N ASP A 253 14.55 -1.31 -4.60
CA ASP A 253 14.58 -2.06 -3.35
C ASP A 253 13.26 -1.97 -2.62
N THR A 254 12.62 -3.12 -2.41
CA THR A 254 11.42 -3.29 -1.60
C THR A 254 11.66 -4.12 -0.35
N THR A 255 12.92 -4.53 -0.11
CA THR A 255 13.28 -5.41 1.02
C THR A 255 13.39 -4.66 2.35
N GLY A 256 13.75 -3.37 2.31
CA GLY A 256 14.04 -2.58 3.50
C GLY A 256 15.29 -3.05 4.26
N VAL A 257 16.18 -3.86 3.63
CA VAL A 257 17.38 -4.42 4.25
C VAL A 257 18.60 -3.60 3.87
N PRO A 258 19.20 -2.79 4.77
CA PRO A 258 20.33 -1.91 4.44
C PRO A 258 21.48 -2.64 3.75
N LYS A 259 21.82 -3.85 4.18
CA LYS A 259 22.92 -4.64 3.59
C LYS A 259 22.67 -5.05 2.13
N VAL A 260 21.40 -5.29 1.77
CA VAL A 260 21.03 -5.57 0.38
C VAL A 260 21.22 -4.32 -0.47
N VAL A 261 20.80 -3.15 0.02
CA VAL A 261 20.98 -1.86 -0.68
C VAL A 261 22.44 -1.53 -0.87
N GLU A 262 23.30 -1.66 0.18
CA GLU A 262 24.74 -1.43 0.08
C GLU A 262 25.40 -2.22 -1.05
N GLN A 263 25.02 -3.48 -1.19
CA GLN A 263 25.58 -4.37 -2.22
C GLN A 263 24.96 -4.12 -3.60
N ALA A 264 23.65 -3.89 -3.66
CA ALA A 264 22.92 -3.75 -4.91
C ALA A 264 23.23 -2.46 -5.69
N ILE A 265 23.82 -1.45 -5.04
CA ILE A 265 24.25 -0.23 -5.73
C ILE A 265 25.34 -0.52 -6.80
N ALA A 266 26.08 -1.62 -6.63
CA ALA A 266 27.06 -2.09 -7.61
C ALA A 266 26.41 -2.62 -8.89
N LEU A 267 25.16 -3.07 -8.82
CA LEU A 267 24.38 -3.55 -9.97
C LEU A 267 23.87 -2.42 -10.88
N LEU A 268 24.00 -1.15 -10.48
CA LEU A 268 23.59 -0.03 -11.32
C LEU A 268 24.57 0.20 -12.46
N ALA A 269 24.03 0.40 -13.64
CA ALA A 269 24.76 0.93 -14.80
C ALA A 269 25.30 2.35 -14.52
N ALA A 270 26.14 2.85 -15.41
CA ALA A 270 26.49 4.27 -15.41
C ALA A 270 25.21 5.11 -15.63
N ARG A 271 25.03 6.14 -14.81
CA ARG A 271 23.83 7.00 -14.76
C ARG A 271 22.55 6.28 -14.30
N GLY A 272 22.64 5.03 -13.82
CA GLY A 272 21.52 4.27 -13.28
C GLY A 272 20.96 4.87 -11.99
N THR A 273 19.72 4.53 -11.68
CA THR A 273 19.00 5.03 -10.50
C THR A 273 18.50 3.88 -9.63
N MET A 274 18.76 3.95 -8.33
CA MET A 274 18.18 3.08 -7.31
C MET A 274 16.99 3.78 -6.64
N ALA A 275 15.85 3.13 -6.61
CA ALA A 275 14.68 3.55 -5.85
C ALA A 275 14.59 2.79 -4.53
N LEU A 276 14.55 3.52 -3.42
CA LEU A 276 14.37 2.99 -2.07
C LEU A 276 12.89 3.06 -1.70
N VAL A 277 12.23 1.90 -1.62
CA VAL A 277 10.79 1.78 -1.39
C VAL A 277 10.48 1.04 -0.10
N GLY A 278 11.39 0.18 0.36
CA GLY A 278 11.24 -0.61 1.57
C GLY A 278 11.11 0.24 2.85
N ALA A 279 10.56 -0.33 3.90
CA ALA A 279 10.58 0.28 5.24
C ALA A 279 11.96 0.00 5.87
N TYR A 280 12.78 1.04 6.00
CA TYR A 280 14.14 0.91 6.53
C TYR A 280 14.20 1.21 8.03
N PRO A 281 14.95 0.41 8.82
CA PRO A 281 15.28 0.78 10.18
C PRO A 281 16.22 2.01 10.17
N PRO A 282 16.26 2.82 11.25
CA PRO A 282 17.14 3.97 11.35
C PRO A 282 18.60 3.53 11.59
N THR A 283 19.16 2.78 10.65
CA THR A 283 20.51 2.19 10.72
C THR A 283 21.42 2.85 9.68
N PRO A 284 22.62 3.32 10.06
CA PRO A 284 23.59 3.83 9.10
C PRO A 284 23.94 2.77 8.06
N MET A 285 24.19 3.20 6.83
CA MET A 285 24.51 2.38 5.68
C MET A 285 25.84 2.89 5.05
N ALA A 286 26.71 1.98 4.64
CA ALA A 286 27.96 2.33 3.98
C ALA A 286 27.76 2.42 2.46
N LEU A 287 28.17 3.53 1.87
CA LEU A 287 28.09 3.77 0.42
C LEU A 287 29.46 4.13 -0.14
N ASP A 288 29.81 3.55 -1.28
CA ASP A 288 30.98 3.98 -2.08
C ASP A 288 30.63 5.26 -2.85
N LEU A 289 30.92 6.41 -2.23
CA LEU A 289 30.67 7.73 -2.81
C LEU A 289 31.49 7.97 -4.09
N SER A 290 32.69 7.37 -4.20
CA SER A 290 33.54 7.48 -5.39
C SER A 290 32.88 6.79 -6.59
N ALA A 291 32.35 5.58 -6.41
CA ALA A 291 31.63 4.85 -7.44
C ALA A 291 30.29 5.53 -7.82
N ILE A 292 29.60 6.13 -6.85
CA ILE A 292 28.37 6.90 -7.13
C ILE A 292 28.71 8.12 -7.99
N MET A 293 29.70 8.90 -7.59
CA MET A 293 30.13 10.12 -8.29
C MET A 293 30.67 9.82 -9.70
N SER A 294 31.61 8.90 -9.82
CA SER A 294 32.29 8.63 -11.09
C SER A 294 31.40 8.02 -12.16
N LEU A 295 30.37 7.25 -11.75
CA LEU A 295 29.40 6.65 -12.65
C LEU A 295 28.09 7.45 -12.78
N GLY A 296 27.97 8.58 -12.09
CA GLY A 296 26.78 9.41 -12.12
C GLY A 296 25.52 8.69 -11.63
N ARG A 297 25.66 7.73 -10.71
CA ARG A 297 24.57 6.95 -10.14
C ARG A 297 23.69 7.82 -9.25
N ARG A 298 22.44 7.45 -9.11
CA ARG A 298 21.44 8.17 -8.29
C ARG A 298 20.78 7.23 -7.30
N ILE A 299 20.38 7.79 -6.16
CA ILE A 299 19.55 7.11 -5.17
C ILE A 299 18.37 8.05 -4.89
N VAL A 300 17.15 7.52 -4.97
CA VAL A 300 15.91 8.26 -4.71
C VAL A 300 15.05 7.51 -3.71
N GLY A 301 14.48 8.23 -2.73
CA GLY A 301 13.44 7.69 -1.86
C GLY A 301 12.10 7.73 -2.55
N VAL A 302 11.26 6.71 -2.33
CA VAL A 302 9.92 6.64 -2.92
C VAL A 302 8.89 6.28 -1.85
N VAL A 303 7.93 7.18 -1.66
CA VAL A 303 6.77 7.00 -0.79
C VAL A 303 5.53 6.90 -1.67
N GLU A 304 4.73 5.85 -1.48
CA GLU A 304 3.47 5.62 -2.21
C GLU A 304 3.61 5.73 -3.75
N GLY A 305 4.79 5.33 -4.28
CA GLY A 305 5.07 5.37 -5.72
C GLY A 305 5.34 6.75 -6.31
N GLY A 306 5.35 7.82 -5.50
CA GLY A 306 5.47 9.20 -5.98
C GLY A 306 4.27 9.62 -6.85
N ILE A 307 3.05 9.16 -6.48
CA ILE A 307 1.82 9.33 -7.28
C ILE A 307 0.73 10.08 -6.51
N GLU A 308 -0.23 10.58 -7.25
CA GLU A 308 -1.52 11.06 -6.76
C GLU A 308 -2.57 9.96 -6.97
N PRO A 309 -3.14 9.34 -5.89
CA PRO A 309 -4.00 8.17 -6.00
C PRO A 309 -5.20 8.37 -6.94
N ARG A 310 -5.88 9.50 -6.85
CA ARG A 310 -7.08 9.81 -7.68
C ARG A 310 -6.78 9.86 -9.19
N ARG A 311 -5.53 10.12 -9.57
CA ARG A 311 -5.09 10.14 -10.98
C ARG A 311 -4.47 8.82 -11.41
N PHE A 312 -3.80 8.14 -10.50
CA PHE A 312 -3.01 6.95 -10.84
C PHE A 312 -3.80 5.64 -10.73
N ILE A 313 -4.63 5.46 -9.69
CA ILE A 313 -5.44 4.26 -9.51
C ILE A 313 -6.36 3.98 -10.72
N PRO A 314 -7.08 4.97 -11.31
CA PRO A 314 -7.86 4.72 -12.52
C PRO A 314 -7.03 4.15 -13.70
N ARG A 315 -5.78 4.60 -13.87
CA ARG A 315 -4.87 4.04 -14.90
C ARG A 315 -4.50 2.59 -14.61
N LEU A 316 -4.28 2.24 -13.34
CA LEU A 316 -4.02 0.84 -12.94
C LEU A 316 -5.24 -0.04 -13.20
N ILE A 317 -6.45 0.48 -13.00
CA ILE A 317 -7.70 -0.22 -13.31
C ILE A 317 -7.82 -0.50 -14.82
N GLU A 318 -7.41 0.42 -15.69
CA GLU A 318 -7.39 0.16 -17.14
C GLU A 318 -6.41 -0.97 -17.49
N TYR A 319 -5.22 -1.03 -16.90
CA TYR A 319 -4.30 -2.15 -17.08
C TYR A 319 -4.86 -3.47 -16.52
N TYR A 320 -5.59 -3.42 -15.40
CA TYR A 320 -6.29 -4.58 -14.86
C TYR A 320 -7.36 -5.09 -15.85
N ARG A 321 -8.19 -4.21 -16.39
CA ARG A 321 -9.21 -4.55 -17.41
C ARG A 321 -8.61 -5.12 -18.69
N ALA A 322 -7.45 -4.64 -19.09
CA ALA A 322 -6.70 -5.15 -20.23
C ALA A 322 -6.01 -6.52 -19.97
N GLY A 323 -6.08 -7.04 -18.73
CA GLY A 323 -5.38 -8.28 -18.34
C GLY A 323 -3.86 -8.12 -18.18
N GLU A 324 -3.37 -6.88 -18.20
CA GLU A 324 -1.95 -6.57 -18.08
C GLU A 324 -1.48 -6.49 -16.63
N LEU A 325 -2.43 -6.31 -15.69
CA LEU A 325 -2.19 -6.27 -14.23
C LEU A 325 -2.95 -7.43 -13.55
N PRO A 326 -2.45 -8.68 -13.59
CA PRO A 326 -3.13 -9.88 -13.09
C PRO A 326 -3.08 -9.97 -11.56
N LEU A 327 -3.90 -9.17 -10.87
CA LEU A 327 -3.96 -9.09 -9.40
C LEU A 327 -4.47 -10.37 -8.74
N ASP A 328 -5.28 -11.15 -9.46
CA ASP A 328 -5.78 -12.46 -9.04
C ASP A 328 -4.66 -13.45 -8.70
N LYS A 329 -3.49 -13.32 -9.33
CA LYS A 329 -2.31 -14.14 -9.04
C LYS A 329 -1.63 -13.77 -7.72
N LEU A 330 -1.83 -12.56 -7.22
CA LEU A 330 -1.21 -12.05 -6.00
C LEU A 330 -2.14 -12.17 -4.79
N VAL A 331 -3.45 -11.99 -4.99
CA VAL A 331 -4.45 -11.87 -3.94
C VAL A 331 -4.97 -13.23 -3.50
N ARG A 332 -5.03 -13.43 -2.18
CA ARG A 332 -5.77 -14.50 -1.53
C ARG A 332 -6.69 -13.92 -0.46
N THR A 333 -7.97 -14.22 -0.55
CA THR A 333 -8.97 -13.72 0.39
C THR A 333 -9.05 -14.57 1.66
N TYR A 334 -9.33 -13.90 2.77
CA TYR A 334 -9.57 -14.46 4.09
C TYR A 334 -10.84 -13.83 4.69
N PRO A 335 -11.65 -14.57 5.44
CA PRO A 335 -12.72 -13.93 6.20
C PRO A 335 -12.13 -12.98 7.26
N PHE A 336 -12.82 -11.90 7.57
CA PHE A 336 -12.37 -10.90 8.56
C PHE A 336 -12.00 -11.53 9.91
N SER A 337 -12.74 -12.57 10.33
CA SER A 337 -12.46 -13.32 11.56
C SER A 337 -11.12 -14.06 11.56
N ALA A 338 -10.51 -14.30 10.39
CA ALA A 338 -9.22 -14.98 10.24
C ALA A 338 -8.06 -13.98 10.04
N ILE A 339 -8.16 -12.75 10.59
CA ILE A 339 -7.15 -11.71 10.44
C ILE A 339 -5.75 -12.16 10.88
N GLU A 340 -5.61 -12.88 11.98
CA GLU A 340 -4.31 -13.40 12.44
C GLU A 340 -3.71 -14.41 11.44
N GLU A 341 -4.54 -15.30 10.87
CA GLU A 341 -4.09 -16.24 9.85
C GLU A 341 -3.60 -15.49 8.58
N ALA A 342 -4.31 -14.45 8.17
CA ALA A 342 -3.92 -13.61 7.05
C ALA A 342 -2.56 -12.91 7.29
N PHE A 343 -2.34 -12.41 8.51
CA PHE A 343 -1.06 -11.80 8.92
C PHE A 343 0.08 -12.82 8.92
N GLU A 344 -0.13 -14.01 9.49
CA GLU A 344 0.87 -15.07 9.49
C GLU A 344 1.21 -15.54 8.06
N ALA A 345 0.21 -15.68 7.18
CA ALA A 345 0.42 -16.04 5.78
C ALA A 345 1.27 -15.01 5.01
N SER A 346 1.08 -13.71 5.30
CA SER A 346 1.91 -12.65 4.76
C SER A 346 3.34 -12.69 5.33
N LYS A 347 3.47 -12.86 6.65
CA LYS A 347 4.74 -12.86 7.38
C LYS A 347 5.64 -14.03 6.99
N ASN A 348 5.10 -15.24 6.89
CA ASN A 348 5.85 -16.44 6.49
C ASN A 348 6.08 -16.54 4.98
N GLY A 349 5.49 -15.63 4.20
CA GLY A 349 5.70 -15.54 2.75
C GLY A 349 4.87 -16.51 1.91
N SER A 350 3.96 -17.29 2.50
CA SER A 350 3.11 -18.25 1.78
C SER A 350 2.04 -17.58 0.91
N VAL A 351 1.69 -16.33 1.22
CA VAL A 351 0.77 -15.51 0.43
C VAL A 351 1.40 -14.14 0.17
N VAL A 352 1.32 -13.66 -1.06
CA VAL A 352 1.87 -12.36 -1.45
C VAL A 352 1.02 -11.23 -0.90
N LYS A 353 -0.30 -11.29 -1.14
CA LYS A 353 -1.26 -10.26 -0.73
C LYS A 353 -2.53 -10.90 -0.15
N PRO A 354 -2.54 -11.13 1.18
CA PRO A 354 -3.78 -11.48 1.85
C PRO A 354 -4.75 -10.29 1.84
N VAL A 355 -6.03 -10.57 1.63
CA VAL A 355 -7.11 -9.58 1.65
C VAL A 355 -8.23 -10.10 2.56
N LEU A 356 -8.58 -9.32 3.56
CA LEU A 356 -9.69 -9.60 4.46
C LEU A 356 -11.01 -9.22 3.78
N VAL A 357 -11.98 -10.13 3.79
CA VAL A 357 -13.35 -9.89 3.29
C VAL A 357 -14.28 -9.71 4.49
N MET A 358 -14.99 -8.60 4.52
CA MET A 358 -15.89 -8.24 5.61
C MET A 358 -17.20 -9.03 5.57
N PRO A 359 -17.89 -9.24 6.72
CA PRO A 359 -19.13 -10.05 6.77
C PRO A 359 -20.28 -9.53 5.88
N SER A 360 -20.34 -8.23 5.64
CA SER A 360 -21.32 -7.60 4.73
C SER A 360 -21.15 -8.05 3.28
N ALA A 361 -19.91 -8.10 2.80
CA ALA A 361 -19.59 -8.53 1.44
C ALA A 361 -19.91 -10.02 1.20
N MET A 362 -19.78 -10.86 2.24
CA MET A 362 -20.09 -12.29 2.14
C MET A 362 -21.60 -12.58 1.99
N ARG A 363 -22.46 -11.68 2.49
CA ARG A 363 -23.94 -11.82 2.35
C ARG A 363 -24.42 -11.56 0.93
N GLY A 364 -23.72 -10.76 0.15
CA GLY A 364 -24.05 -10.46 -1.25
C GLY A 364 -23.67 -11.55 -2.26
N GLN A 365 -22.87 -12.54 -1.85
CA GLN A 365 -22.44 -13.66 -2.72
C GLN A 365 -23.31 -14.93 -2.59
N GLN A 366 -24.32 -14.92 -1.72
CA GLN A 366 -25.22 -16.05 -1.49
C GLN A 366 -26.58 -15.93 -2.20
N ILE A 367 -26.71 -15.06 -3.22
CA ILE A 367 -27.93 -14.94 -4.04
C ILE A 367 -27.60 -15.36 -5.48
#